data_139696929de5f73dddf0d7722b07e73b
#
_entry.id   139696929de5f73dddf0d7722b07e73b
#
_cell.length_a   1.000
_cell.length_b   1.000
_cell.length_c   1.000
_cell.angle_alpha   90.00
_cell.angle_beta   90.00
_cell.angle_gamma   90.00
#
_symmetry.space_group_name_H-M   'P 1'
#
loop_
_entity.id
_entity.type
_entity.pdbx_description
1 polymer ?
#
loop_
_entity_poly.entity_id
_entity_poly.type
_entity_poly.pdbx_seq_one_letter_code
_entity_poly.pdbx_strand_id
1 'polypeptide(L)'
;KPVVIHDCLADEDVLAALEQYPVKAMIHRFFSRAEYGFQLLEMGLSLGIGPAVTYSNAGELVQVVRQMPLERLLLETDAPFLPSARFEGKRATSDMIADVCEVVAQIRGDVAPQEVALAARENARRMFGI
;
A
#
# COMPACT_ATOMS: atom_id res chain seq x y z
N LYS A 1 -15.22 -0.73 13.60
CA LYS A 1 -14.37 -1.75 12.95
C LYS A 1 -13.72 -1.12 11.73
N PRO A 2 -12.46 -1.43 11.40
CA PRO A 2 -11.83 -0.95 10.18
C PRO A 2 -12.42 -1.63 8.96
N VAL A 3 -12.34 -0.94 7.81
CA VAL A 3 -12.79 -1.43 6.51
C VAL A 3 -11.58 -1.63 5.60
N VAL A 4 -11.57 -2.73 4.86
CA VAL A 4 -10.61 -2.98 3.78
C VAL A 4 -11.36 -2.80 2.47
N ILE A 5 -10.93 -1.85 1.65
CA ILE A 5 -11.58 -1.50 0.40
C ILE A 5 -10.78 -2.09 -0.75
N HIS A 6 -11.44 -2.88 -1.59
CA HIS A 6 -10.89 -3.30 -2.86
C HIS A 6 -11.36 -2.36 -3.95
N ASP A 7 -10.46 -1.51 -4.41
CA ASP A 7 -10.74 -0.57 -5.49
C ASP A 7 -10.23 -1.14 -6.83
N CYS A 8 -11.14 -1.27 -7.76
CA CYS A 8 -10.84 -1.76 -9.10
C CYS A 8 -11.39 -0.76 -10.15
N LEU A 9 -10.59 0.25 -10.49
CA LEU A 9 -10.93 1.30 -11.45
C LEU A 9 -12.19 2.11 -11.06
N ALA A 10 -12.40 2.32 -9.78
CA ALA A 10 -13.56 3.02 -9.22
C ALA A 10 -13.15 4.20 -8.31
N ASP A 11 -11.99 4.80 -8.57
CA ASP A 11 -11.38 5.87 -7.76
C ASP A 11 -12.40 6.94 -7.33
N GLU A 12 -13.18 7.46 -8.28
CA GLU A 12 -14.13 8.56 -8.03
C GLU A 12 -15.34 8.10 -7.19
N ASP A 13 -15.85 6.90 -7.45
CA ASP A 13 -16.97 6.33 -6.68
C ASP A 13 -16.53 6.02 -5.23
N VAL A 14 -15.31 5.53 -5.05
CA VAL A 14 -14.73 5.28 -3.73
C VAL A 14 -14.56 6.58 -2.96
N LEU A 15 -14.02 7.65 -3.58
CA LEU A 15 -13.91 8.97 -2.95
C LEU A 15 -15.28 9.51 -2.52
N ALA A 16 -16.26 9.50 -3.43
CA ALA A 16 -17.60 9.99 -3.14
C ALA A 16 -18.25 9.20 -1.98
N ALA A 17 -18.07 7.88 -1.95
CA ALA A 17 -18.59 7.06 -0.86
C ALA A 17 -17.92 7.39 0.49
N LEU A 18 -16.59 7.59 0.49
CA LEU A 18 -15.83 7.93 1.69
C LEU A 18 -16.12 9.34 2.21
N GLU A 19 -16.39 10.31 1.33
CA GLU A 19 -16.84 11.64 1.72
C GLU A 19 -18.20 11.58 2.41
N GLN A 20 -19.12 10.77 1.88
CA GLN A 20 -20.44 10.59 2.46
C GLN A 20 -20.45 9.77 3.74
N TYR A 21 -19.58 8.74 3.81
CA TYR A 21 -19.50 7.79 4.94
C TYR A 21 -18.07 7.68 5.46
N PRO A 22 -17.59 8.65 6.25
CA PRO A 22 -16.24 8.61 6.80
C PRO A 22 -16.03 7.36 7.67
N VAL A 23 -15.05 6.54 7.31
CA VAL A 23 -14.71 5.31 8.02
C VAL A 23 -13.20 5.17 8.20
N LYS A 24 -12.79 4.46 9.24
CA LYS A 24 -11.40 4.02 9.35
C LYS A 24 -11.16 2.91 8.34
N ALA A 25 -10.41 3.18 7.29
CA ALA A 25 -10.24 2.25 6.19
C ALA A 25 -8.79 2.19 5.66
N MET A 26 -8.51 1.13 4.93
CA MET A 26 -7.36 1.02 4.04
C MET A 26 -7.81 0.66 2.64
N ILE A 27 -7.09 1.14 1.65
CA ILE A 27 -7.21 0.65 0.27
C ILE A 27 -6.28 -0.55 0.13
N HIS A 28 -6.86 -1.70 -0.16
CA HIS A 28 -6.13 -2.92 -0.48
C HIS A 28 -5.49 -2.80 -1.86
N ARG A 29 -4.22 -3.18 -1.95
CA ARG A 29 -3.45 -3.22 -3.20
C ARG A 29 -3.54 -1.90 -3.97
N PHE A 30 -3.18 -0.80 -3.30
CA PHE A 30 -3.19 0.49 -3.96
C PHE A 30 -2.29 0.48 -5.20
N PHE A 31 -2.89 0.71 -6.36
CA PHE A 31 -2.21 0.83 -7.65
C PHE A 31 -3.05 1.71 -8.58
N SER A 32 -2.97 3.02 -8.38
CA SER A 32 -3.72 4.01 -9.13
C SER A 32 -2.92 5.31 -9.28
N ARG A 33 -3.58 6.37 -9.74
CA ARG A 33 -2.98 7.70 -9.91
C ARG A 33 -2.47 8.26 -8.58
N ALA A 34 -1.36 8.98 -8.63
CA ALA A 34 -0.78 9.59 -7.43
C ALA A 34 -1.73 10.59 -6.77
N GLU A 35 -2.43 11.39 -7.56
CA GLU A 35 -3.44 12.35 -7.08
C GLU A 35 -4.49 11.67 -6.20
N TYR A 36 -5.05 10.57 -6.66
CA TYR A 36 -6.02 9.78 -5.90
C TYR A 36 -5.42 9.25 -4.59
N GLY A 37 -4.18 8.73 -4.66
CA GLY A 37 -3.47 8.27 -3.47
C GLY A 37 -3.31 9.38 -2.41
N PHE A 38 -2.98 10.59 -2.83
CA PHE A 38 -2.85 11.73 -1.92
C PHE A 38 -4.20 12.17 -1.33
N GLN A 39 -5.28 12.18 -2.10
CA GLN A 39 -6.62 12.45 -1.60
C GLN A 39 -7.03 11.47 -0.49
N LEU A 40 -6.81 10.17 -0.70
CA LEU A 40 -7.08 9.13 0.31
C LEU A 40 -6.26 9.35 1.60
N LEU A 41 -4.98 9.71 1.46
CA LEU A 41 -4.10 10.02 2.60
C LEU A 41 -4.57 11.26 3.37
N GLU A 42 -5.01 12.31 2.68
CA GLU A 42 -5.61 13.52 3.28
C GLU A 42 -6.88 13.20 4.05
N MET A 43 -7.70 12.26 3.56
CA MET A 43 -8.86 11.75 4.27
C MET A 43 -8.50 10.84 5.47
N GLY A 44 -7.22 10.58 5.69
CA GLY A 44 -6.71 9.79 6.82
C GLY A 44 -6.73 8.28 6.61
N LEU A 45 -6.91 7.79 5.38
CA LEU A 45 -6.83 6.38 5.07
C LEU A 45 -5.40 5.86 5.09
N SER A 46 -5.26 4.54 5.19
CA SER A 46 -3.99 3.83 4.98
C SER A 46 -3.99 3.18 3.60
N LEU A 47 -2.81 3.02 3.03
CA LEU A 47 -2.64 2.37 1.73
C LEU A 47 -1.89 1.05 1.90
N GLY A 48 -2.45 -0.02 1.33
CA GLY A 48 -1.82 -1.32 1.20
C GLY A 48 -0.85 -1.32 0.02
N ILE A 49 0.42 -1.44 0.33
CA ILE A 49 1.51 -1.47 -0.66
C ILE A 49 2.00 -2.91 -0.78
N GLY A 50 1.83 -3.45 -1.96
CA GLY A 50 2.19 -4.83 -2.29
C GLY A 50 3.28 -4.92 -3.35
N PRO A 51 3.52 -6.12 -3.90
CA PRO A 51 4.56 -6.39 -4.90
C PRO A 51 4.49 -5.52 -6.15
N ALA A 52 3.34 -4.93 -6.47
CA ALA A 52 3.18 -4.00 -7.60
C ALA A 52 4.17 -2.82 -7.56
N VAL A 53 4.64 -2.41 -6.38
CA VAL A 53 5.66 -1.36 -6.24
C VAL A 53 7.00 -1.72 -6.87
N THR A 54 7.25 -3.01 -7.11
CA THR A 54 8.48 -3.52 -7.75
C THR A 54 8.41 -3.50 -9.28
N TYR A 55 7.25 -3.19 -9.88
CA TYR A 55 7.05 -3.26 -11.32
C TYR A 55 7.53 -1.99 -12.04
N SER A 56 8.01 -2.16 -13.27
CA SER A 56 8.52 -1.04 -14.09
C SER A 56 7.46 0.02 -14.43
N ASN A 57 6.18 -0.33 -14.41
CA ASN A 57 5.05 0.56 -14.68
C ASN A 57 4.46 1.21 -13.41
N ALA A 58 5.12 1.11 -12.27
CA ALA A 58 4.63 1.60 -10.98
C ALA A 58 4.90 3.10 -10.72
N GLY A 59 5.15 3.92 -11.74
CA GLY A 59 5.60 5.31 -11.59
C GLY A 59 4.70 6.17 -10.69
N GLU A 60 3.40 6.08 -10.82
CA GLU A 60 2.42 6.78 -9.98
C GLU A 60 2.48 6.30 -8.51
N LEU A 61 2.51 4.98 -8.33
CA LEU A 61 2.64 4.37 -7.01
C LEU A 61 3.97 4.77 -6.33
N VAL A 62 5.05 4.83 -7.09
CA VAL A 62 6.37 5.28 -6.59
C VAL A 62 6.31 6.72 -6.06
N GLN A 63 5.57 7.62 -6.73
CA GLN A 63 5.38 8.98 -6.23
C GLN A 63 4.66 9.00 -4.88
N VAL A 64 3.60 8.21 -4.76
CA VAL A 64 2.84 8.09 -3.51
C VAL A 64 3.72 7.53 -2.39
N VAL A 65 4.41 6.42 -2.62
CA VAL A 65 5.29 5.76 -1.62
C VAL A 65 6.40 6.69 -1.14
N ARG A 66 6.95 7.53 -2.03
CA ARG A 66 8.00 8.51 -1.68
C ARG A 66 7.52 9.57 -0.71
N GLN A 67 6.27 9.99 -0.81
CA GLN A 67 5.74 11.15 -0.11
C GLN A 67 4.76 10.79 1.01
N MET A 68 4.17 9.59 1.00
CA MET A 68 3.18 9.22 2.00
C MET A 68 3.76 9.18 3.41
N PRO A 69 2.96 9.57 4.43
CA PRO A 69 3.35 9.36 5.82
C PRO A 69 3.59 7.87 6.11
N LEU A 70 4.72 7.55 6.76
CA LEU A 70 5.09 6.15 7.04
C LEU A 70 4.05 5.44 7.93
N GLU A 71 3.36 6.19 8.79
CA GLU A 71 2.27 5.69 9.65
C GLU A 71 0.98 5.33 8.91
N ARG A 72 0.90 5.62 7.60
CA ARG A 72 -0.21 5.24 6.72
C ARG A 72 0.11 4.07 5.80
N LEU A 73 1.36 3.61 5.84
CA LEU A 73 1.81 2.46 5.06
C LEU A 73 1.35 1.16 5.71
N LEU A 74 0.70 0.31 4.92
CA LEU A 74 0.50 -1.10 5.22
C LEU A 74 1.19 -1.95 4.16
N LEU A 75 1.74 -3.08 4.54
CA LEU A 75 2.37 -4.02 3.61
C LEU A 75 1.47 -5.24 3.43
N GLU A 76 1.42 -5.72 2.19
CA GLU A 76 0.59 -6.86 1.84
C GLU A 76 1.16 -7.67 0.68
N THR A 77 0.63 -8.85 0.47
CA THR A 77 0.80 -9.65 -0.73
C THR A 77 -0.55 -10.13 -1.21
N ASP A 78 -0.70 -10.30 -2.51
CA ASP A 78 -1.89 -10.92 -3.12
C ASP A 78 -1.67 -12.43 -3.35
N ALA A 79 -0.81 -13.04 -2.53
CA ALA A 79 -0.47 -14.45 -2.68
C ALA A 79 -1.75 -15.33 -2.80
N PRO A 80 -1.82 -16.23 -3.76
CA PRO A 80 -0.74 -16.76 -4.62
C PRO A 80 -0.49 -15.99 -5.92
N PHE A 81 -1.09 -14.82 -6.11
CA PHE A 81 -1.03 -14.02 -7.33
C PHE A 81 -0.01 -12.87 -7.16
N LEU A 82 0.39 -12.26 -8.29
CA LEU A 82 1.19 -11.03 -8.35
C LEU A 82 2.50 -11.10 -7.56
N PRO A 83 3.45 -11.95 -7.96
CA PRO A 83 4.78 -11.99 -7.35
C PRO A 83 5.51 -10.66 -7.55
N SER A 84 6.52 -10.38 -6.72
CA SER A 84 7.42 -9.26 -6.98
C SER A 84 8.18 -9.45 -8.31
N ALA A 85 8.62 -8.35 -8.94
CA ALA A 85 9.18 -8.38 -10.29
C ALA A 85 10.34 -9.37 -10.44
N ARG A 86 11.21 -9.52 -9.42
CA ARG A 86 12.33 -10.48 -9.48
C ARG A 86 11.89 -11.95 -9.46
N PHE A 87 10.63 -12.22 -9.12
CA PHE A 87 10.03 -13.56 -9.14
C PHE A 87 8.95 -13.70 -10.22
N GLU A 88 9.02 -12.89 -11.27
CA GLU A 88 8.10 -12.96 -12.40
C GLU A 88 8.00 -14.41 -12.93
N GLY A 89 6.77 -14.83 -13.22
CA GLY A 89 6.45 -16.20 -13.66
C GLY A 89 6.39 -17.25 -12.56
N LYS A 90 6.68 -16.90 -11.29
CA LYS A 90 6.52 -17.79 -10.13
C LYS A 90 5.21 -17.48 -9.39
N ARG A 91 4.78 -18.41 -8.58
CA ARG A 91 3.68 -18.21 -7.65
C ARG A 91 4.11 -17.27 -6.52
N ALA A 92 3.28 -16.28 -6.21
CA ALA A 92 3.56 -15.38 -5.09
C ALA A 92 3.43 -16.10 -3.74
N THR A 93 4.28 -15.70 -2.80
CA THR A 93 4.31 -16.20 -1.42
C THR A 93 4.43 -15.03 -0.45
N SER A 94 4.02 -15.22 0.79
CA SER A 94 3.97 -14.13 1.79
C SER A 94 5.36 -13.58 2.16
N ASP A 95 6.43 -14.35 2.00
CA ASP A 95 7.81 -13.92 2.25
C ASP A 95 8.30 -12.88 1.23
N MET A 96 7.65 -12.77 0.05
CA MET A 96 7.94 -11.69 -0.91
C MET A 96 7.66 -10.28 -0.37
N ILE A 97 7.05 -10.17 0.80
CA ILE A 97 6.91 -8.89 1.51
C ILE A 97 8.28 -8.27 1.86
N ALA A 98 9.33 -9.09 1.97
CA ALA A 98 10.69 -8.60 2.18
C ALA A 98 11.19 -7.76 0.98
N ASP A 99 10.86 -8.18 -0.25
CA ASP A 99 11.19 -7.43 -1.45
C ASP A 99 10.45 -6.08 -1.49
N VAL A 100 9.20 -6.07 -1.04
CA VAL A 100 8.41 -4.83 -0.94
C VAL A 100 9.06 -3.87 0.05
N CYS A 101 9.53 -4.35 1.22
CA CYS A 101 10.25 -3.54 2.19
C CYS A 101 11.53 -2.92 1.59
N GLU A 102 12.31 -3.71 0.88
CA GLU A 102 13.55 -3.25 0.23
C GLU A 102 13.26 -2.14 -0.79
N VAL A 103 12.27 -2.35 -1.66
CA VAL A 103 11.92 -1.39 -2.71
C VAL A 103 11.31 -0.11 -2.11
N VAL A 104 10.43 -0.21 -1.12
CA VAL A 104 9.88 0.95 -0.40
C VAL A 104 11.00 1.77 0.25
N ALA A 105 11.95 1.13 0.92
CA ALA A 105 13.08 1.81 1.54
C ALA A 105 13.97 2.52 0.50
N GLN A 106 14.22 1.89 -0.65
CA GLN A 106 14.97 2.50 -1.76
C GLN A 106 14.24 3.72 -2.35
N ILE A 107 12.92 3.63 -2.54
CA ILE A 107 12.11 4.73 -3.08
C ILE A 107 12.13 5.92 -2.12
N ARG A 108 12.01 5.69 -0.83
CA ARG A 108 11.99 6.74 0.18
C ARG A 108 13.36 7.34 0.43
N GLY A 109 14.38 6.52 0.58
CA GLY A 109 15.76 6.96 0.82
C GLY A 109 16.04 7.49 2.24
N ASP A 110 15.02 7.58 3.10
CA ASP A 110 15.07 8.12 4.46
C ASP A 110 14.89 7.06 5.56
N VAL A 111 14.62 5.81 5.19
CA VAL A 111 14.36 4.69 6.12
C VAL A 111 15.04 3.41 5.63
N ALA A 112 15.42 2.55 6.56
CA ALA A 112 15.92 1.21 6.24
C ALA A 112 14.76 0.22 6.02
N PRO A 113 14.96 -0.90 5.28
CA PRO A 113 13.93 -1.92 5.06
C PRO A 113 13.33 -2.47 6.37
N GLN A 114 14.14 -2.62 7.42
CA GLN A 114 13.68 -3.07 8.73
C GLN A 114 12.75 -2.05 9.40
N GLU A 115 13.00 -0.77 9.22
CA GLU A 115 12.14 0.30 9.73
C GLU A 115 10.81 0.35 9.00
N VAL A 116 10.81 0.10 7.68
CA VAL A 116 9.58 -0.05 6.88
C VAL A 116 8.74 -1.21 7.42
N ALA A 117 9.36 -2.37 7.66
CA ALA A 117 8.68 -3.55 8.19
C ALA A 117 8.09 -3.32 9.59
N LEU A 118 8.86 -2.68 10.48
CA LEU A 118 8.40 -2.34 11.83
C LEU A 118 7.24 -1.35 11.80
N ALA A 119 7.35 -0.28 11.02
CA ALA A 119 6.29 0.72 10.88
C ALA A 119 5.01 0.09 10.35
N ALA A 120 5.09 -0.71 9.29
CA ALA A 120 3.93 -1.39 8.71
C ALA A 120 3.27 -2.36 9.72
N ARG A 121 4.07 -3.09 10.51
CA ARG A 121 3.56 -3.96 11.59
C ARG A 121 2.79 -3.16 12.64
N GLU A 122 3.35 -2.05 13.13
CA GLU A 122 2.68 -1.21 14.13
C GLU A 122 1.43 -0.53 13.55
N ASN A 123 1.48 -0.14 12.27
CA ASN A 123 0.32 0.38 11.56
C ASN A 123 -0.80 -0.65 11.45
N ALA A 124 -0.46 -1.90 11.11
CA ALA A 124 -1.43 -3.00 11.04
C ALA A 124 -2.06 -3.27 12.42
N ARG A 125 -1.25 -3.29 13.48
CA ARG A 125 -1.75 -3.42 14.86
C ARG A 125 -2.73 -2.31 15.23
N ARG A 126 -2.37 -1.08 14.95
CA ARG A 126 -3.21 0.09 15.21
C ARG A 126 -4.48 0.08 14.36
N MET A 127 -4.38 -0.39 13.11
CA MET A 127 -5.50 -0.48 12.17
C MET A 127 -6.51 -1.53 12.61
N PHE A 128 -6.05 -2.75 12.87
CA PHE A 128 -6.91 -3.92 13.07
C PHE A 128 -7.11 -4.29 14.54
N GLY A 129 -6.38 -3.70 15.47
CA GLY A 129 -6.50 -3.99 16.91
C GLY A 129 -5.95 -5.36 17.31
N ILE A 130 -4.87 -5.79 16.69
CA ILE A 130 -4.22 -7.10 16.90
C ILE A 130 -2.88 -6.98 17.62
#